data_d7a895109eac36101cac325299f6ab6c
#
_entry.id   d7a895109eac36101cac325299f6ab6c
#
_cell.length_a   1.000
_cell.length_b   1.000
_cell.length_c   1.000
_cell.angle_alpha   90.00
_cell.angle_beta   90.00
_cell.angle_gamma   90.00
#
_symmetry.space_group_name_H-M   'P 1'
#
loop_
_entity.id
_entity.type
_entity.pdbx_description
1 polymer ?
#
loop_
_entity_poly.entity_id
_entity_poly.type
_entity_poly.pdbx_seq_one_letter_code
_entity_poly.pdbx_strand_id
1 'polypeptide(L)'
;LKNIGVVFQQPTLDLDLSVEENLHYHSSLHGLSFADAKERIEEEIRRIDLTEKLKNKVRSLSGGQRRRVEIARSLLHKPKLLLLDEPTVGLDIGSRQMILKHVKSLCKKGDLAVLWATHLIDEIDKGEKVVIIHKGEIVESGDVLKIVKKTKQKNIRDAFNKLVGVKV
;
A
#
# COMPACT_ATOMS: atom_id res chain seq x y z
N LEU A 1 13.70 10.29 -7.45
CA LEU A 1 12.49 9.71 -6.82
C LEU A 1 11.17 10.27 -7.37
N LYS A 2 11.21 11.13 -8.42
CA LYS A 2 10.03 11.82 -8.97
C LYS A 2 8.87 10.86 -9.37
N ASN A 3 9.19 9.65 -9.81
CA ASN A 3 8.22 8.67 -10.31
C ASN A 3 7.92 7.52 -9.32
N ILE A 4 8.41 7.61 -8.07
CA ILE A 4 8.27 6.54 -7.09
C ILE A 4 7.61 7.09 -5.83
N GLY A 5 6.51 6.46 -5.42
CA GLY A 5 5.92 6.63 -4.09
C GLY A 5 6.38 5.51 -3.17
N VAL A 6 6.61 5.82 -1.89
CA VAL A 6 7.02 4.82 -0.90
C VAL A 6 6.18 4.96 0.36
N VAL A 7 5.72 3.84 0.88
CA VAL A 7 5.10 3.73 2.20
C VAL A 7 5.90 2.69 3.00
N PHE A 8 6.56 3.16 4.04
CA PHE A 8 7.38 2.32 4.90
C PHE A 8 6.54 1.54 5.92
N GLN A 9 7.08 0.48 6.48
CA GLN A 9 6.44 -0.29 7.55
C GLN A 9 6.12 0.61 8.74
N GLN A 10 7.09 1.44 9.16
CA GLN A 10 6.89 2.40 10.24
C GLN A 10 6.22 3.69 9.76
N PRO A 11 5.27 4.25 10.55
CA PRO A 11 4.63 5.52 10.21
C PRO A 11 5.63 6.66 10.09
N THR A 12 5.43 7.51 9.07
CA THR A 12 6.32 8.63 8.74
C THR A 12 5.59 9.98 8.67
N LEU A 13 4.32 10.02 9.14
CA LEU A 13 3.57 11.26 9.30
C LEU A 13 4.00 11.99 10.58
N ASP A 14 4.10 13.31 10.51
CA ASP A 14 4.27 14.14 11.69
C ASP A 14 2.94 14.17 12.47
N LEU A 15 3.00 13.70 13.73
CA LEU A 15 1.82 13.56 14.58
C LEU A 15 1.28 14.90 15.09
N ASP A 16 2.11 15.93 15.11
CA ASP A 16 1.78 17.27 15.61
C ASP A 16 1.21 18.19 14.55
N LEU A 17 1.36 17.82 13.28
CA LEU A 17 0.74 18.47 12.15
C LEU A 17 -0.65 17.90 11.87
N SER A 18 -1.51 18.70 11.24
CA SER A 18 -2.76 18.22 10.66
C SER A 18 -2.49 17.31 9.45
N VAL A 19 -3.52 16.59 9.02
CA VAL A 19 -3.45 15.81 7.77
C VAL A 19 -3.09 16.74 6.60
N GLU A 20 -3.77 17.87 6.48
CA GLU A 20 -3.54 18.86 5.43
C GLU A 20 -2.10 19.38 5.40
N GLU A 21 -1.57 19.76 6.56
CA GLU A 21 -0.19 20.24 6.69
C GLU A 21 0.84 19.18 6.27
N ASN A 22 0.67 17.92 6.72
CA ASN A 22 1.52 16.82 6.28
C ASN A 22 1.52 16.63 4.76
N LEU A 23 0.35 16.71 4.14
CA LEU A 23 0.20 16.51 2.69
C LEU A 23 0.78 17.69 1.90
N HIS A 24 0.55 18.93 2.34
CA HIS A 24 1.17 20.11 1.73
C HIS A 24 2.68 20.12 1.84
N TYR A 25 3.21 19.79 3.02
CA TYR A 25 4.65 19.66 3.22
C TYR A 25 5.27 18.67 2.23
N HIS A 26 4.70 17.48 2.12
CA HIS A 26 5.18 16.46 1.18
C HIS A 26 5.07 16.90 -0.28
N SER A 27 3.97 17.55 -0.65
CA SER A 27 3.76 18.10 -2.00
C SER A 27 4.84 19.11 -2.37
N SER A 28 5.20 19.98 -1.43
CA SER A 28 6.28 20.97 -1.61
C SER A 28 7.64 20.32 -1.85
N LEU A 29 7.95 19.21 -1.14
CA LEU A 29 9.18 18.45 -1.36
C LEU A 29 9.26 17.84 -2.76
N HIS A 30 8.11 17.57 -3.39
CA HIS A 30 8.03 17.09 -4.77
C HIS A 30 7.88 18.20 -5.82
N GLY A 31 7.97 19.48 -5.40
CA GLY A 31 7.93 20.63 -6.30
C GLY A 31 6.54 20.93 -6.87
N LEU A 32 5.46 20.50 -6.22
CA LEU A 32 4.11 20.88 -6.61
C LEU A 32 3.84 22.33 -6.22
N SER A 33 3.16 23.08 -7.11
CA SER A 33 2.62 24.38 -6.74
C SER A 33 1.54 24.23 -5.65
N PHE A 34 1.27 25.31 -4.90
CA PHE A 34 0.24 25.29 -3.87
C PHE A 34 -1.15 24.93 -4.46
N ALA A 35 -1.46 25.48 -5.64
CA ALA A 35 -2.73 25.20 -6.32
C ALA A 35 -2.86 23.72 -6.73
N ASP A 36 -1.82 23.17 -7.39
CA ASP A 36 -1.79 21.75 -7.78
C ASP A 36 -1.84 20.84 -6.55
N ALA A 37 -1.13 21.18 -5.49
CA ALA A 37 -1.13 20.43 -4.25
C ALA A 37 -2.53 20.37 -3.64
N LYS A 38 -3.21 21.51 -3.54
CA LYS A 38 -4.57 21.60 -2.99
C LYS A 38 -5.54 20.69 -3.75
N GLU A 39 -5.59 20.80 -5.08
CA GLU A 39 -6.47 19.97 -5.92
C GLU A 39 -6.21 18.47 -5.69
N ARG A 40 -4.94 18.05 -5.72
CA ARG A 40 -4.56 16.65 -5.53
C ARG A 40 -4.83 16.14 -4.12
N ILE A 41 -4.62 16.96 -3.10
CA ILE A 41 -4.94 16.63 -1.72
C ILE A 41 -6.44 16.38 -1.57
N GLU A 42 -7.28 17.28 -2.09
CA GLU A 42 -8.72 17.11 -2.03
C GLU A 42 -9.18 15.84 -2.75
N GLU A 43 -8.59 15.51 -3.91
CA GLU A 43 -8.89 14.30 -4.65
C GLU A 43 -8.48 13.04 -3.86
N GLU A 44 -7.24 12.96 -3.36
CA GLU A 44 -6.74 11.77 -2.67
C GLU A 44 -7.42 11.56 -1.32
N ILE A 45 -7.69 12.62 -0.56
CA ILE A 45 -8.39 12.54 0.72
C ILE A 45 -9.83 12.06 0.54
N ARG A 46 -10.50 12.49 -0.52
CA ARG A 46 -11.84 11.98 -0.87
C ARG A 46 -11.80 10.49 -1.20
N ARG A 47 -10.80 10.03 -1.95
CA ARG A 47 -10.64 8.61 -2.31
C ARG A 47 -10.46 7.69 -1.11
N ILE A 48 -9.85 8.20 -0.03
CA ILE A 48 -9.59 7.43 1.19
C ILE A 48 -10.64 7.67 2.29
N ASP A 49 -11.71 8.42 1.97
CA ASP A 49 -12.83 8.72 2.90
C ASP A 49 -12.37 9.37 4.22
N LEU A 50 -11.57 10.44 4.10
CA LEU A 50 -11.05 11.19 5.25
C LEU A 50 -11.24 12.72 5.12
N THR A 51 -12.17 13.19 4.29
CA THR A 51 -12.41 14.61 4.05
C THR A 51 -12.68 15.37 5.35
N GLU A 52 -13.51 14.80 6.24
CA GLU A 52 -13.86 15.37 7.54
C GLU A 52 -12.67 15.45 8.52
N LYS A 53 -11.59 14.73 8.22
CA LYS A 53 -10.40 14.65 9.08
C LYS A 53 -9.23 15.50 8.57
N LEU A 54 -9.38 16.20 7.46
CA LEU A 54 -8.30 16.94 6.80
C LEU A 54 -7.60 17.94 7.74
N LYS A 55 -8.37 18.64 8.57
CA LYS A 55 -7.85 19.61 9.55
C LYS A 55 -7.49 19.02 10.91
N ASN A 56 -7.74 17.74 11.12
CA ASN A 56 -7.41 17.08 12.38
C ASN A 56 -5.92 16.82 12.48
N LYS A 57 -5.35 16.90 13.67
CA LYS A 57 -3.99 16.48 13.93
C LYS A 57 -3.84 14.97 13.72
N VAL A 58 -2.74 14.53 13.10
CA VAL A 58 -2.50 13.13 12.77
C VAL A 58 -2.53 12.24 14.02
N ARG A 59 -2.11 12.75 15.19
CA ARG A 59 -2.17 12.00 16.45
C ARG A 59 -3.59 11.56 16.85
N SER A 60 -4.62 12.27 16.41
CA SER A 60 -6.02 11.93 16.72
C SER A 60 -6.64 10.87 15.80
N LEU A 61 -5.92 10.44 14.76
CA LEU A 61 -6.38 9.42 13.82
C LEU A 61 -6.10 8.01 14.36
N SER A 62 -6.95 7.05 13.98
CA SER A 62 -6.66 5.62 14.18
C SER A 62 -5.46 5.17 13.33
N GLY A 63 -4.86 4.01 13.67
CA GLY A 63 -3.76 3.44 12.89
C GLY A 63 -4.12 3.25 11.42
N GLY A 64 -5.32 2.71 11.14
CA GLY A 64 -5.81 2.53 9.78
C GLY A 64 -6.06 3.85 9.03
N GLN A 65 -6.53 4.88 9.72
CA GLN A 65 -6.67 6.22 9.15
C GLN A 65 -5.31 6.82 8.80
N ARG A 66 -4.34 6.74 9.72
CA ARG A 66 -2.96 7.21 9.45
C ARG A 66 -2.36 6.51 8.24
N ARG A 67 -2.48 5.20 8.16
CA ARG A 67 -1.96 4.42 7.02
C ARG A 67 -2.60 4.83 5.69
N ARG A 68 -3.91 5.10 5.68
CA ARG A 68 -4.59 5.63 4.47
C ARG A 68 -4.03 7.00 4.07
N VAL A 69 -3.77 7.89 5.02
CA VAL A 69 -3.13 9.19 4.75
C VAL A 69 -1.71 9.01 4.19
N GLU A 70 -0.91 8.08 4.69
CA GLU A 70 0.43 7.79 4.15
C GLU A 70 0.38 7.34 2.69
N ILE A 71 -0.57 6.46 2.36
CA ILE A 71 -0.77 6.01 0.97
C ILE A 71 -1.19 7.20 0.10
N ALA A 72 -2.19 7.99 0.52
CA ALA A 72 -2.62 9.19 -0.21
C ALA A 72 -1.44 10.16 -0.42
N ARG A 73 -0.65 10.42 0.62
CA ARG A 73 0.55 11.25 0.56
C ARG A 73 1.54 10.78 -0.51
N SER A 74 1.76 9.46 -0.58
CA SER A 74 2.68 8.86 -1.54
C SER A 74 2.21 8.94 -3.00
N LEU A 75 0.94 9.27 -3.23
CA LEU A 75 0.32 9.38 -4.56
C LEU A 75 0.23 10.83 -5.07
N LEU A 76 0.44 11.85 -4.22
CA LEU A 76 0.25 13.25 -4.57
C LEU A 76 1.06 13.71 -5.79
N HIS A 77 2.27 13.20 -5.95
CA HIS A 77 3.15 13.54 -7.08
C HIS A 77 2.95 12.66 -8.31
N LYS A 78 1.86 11.85 -8.34
CA LYS A 78 1.49 10.93 -9.43
C LYS A 78 2.63 10.00 -9.83
N PRO A 79 3.14 9.16 -8.91
CA PRO A 79 4.21 8.21 -9.20
C PRO A 79 3.76 7.16 -10.22
N LYS A 80 4.72 6.57 -10.94
CA LYS A 80 4.50 5.40 -11.81
C LYS A 80 4.69 4.08 -11.08
N LEU A 81 5.40 4.10 -9.95
CA LEU A 81 5.65 2.94 -9.09
C LEU A 81 5.35 3.31 -7.63
N LEU A 82 4.57 2.49 -6.97
CA LEU A 82 4.32 2.57 -5.54
C LEU A 82 4.95 1.37 -4.83
N LEU A 83 5.84 1.63 -3.89
CA LEU A 83 6.45 0.63 -3.03
C LEU A 83 5.76 0.63 -1.68
N LEU A 84 5.22 -0.50 -1.26
CA LEU A 84 4.51 -0.66 0.01
C LEU A 84 5.20 -1.75 0.82
N ASP A 85 5.73 -1.37 1.99
CA ASP A 85 6.35 -2.29 2.92
C ASP A 85 5.40 -2.58 4.08
N GLU A 86 4.83 -3.79 4.09
CA GLU A 86 3.88 -4.29 5.09
C GLU A 86 2.76 -3.28 5.44
N PRO A 87 2.05 -2.72 4.45
CA PRO A 87 1.20 -1.55 4.68
C PRO A 87 -0.04 -1.79 5.54
N THR A 88 -0.38 -3.04 5.82
CA THR A 88 -1.61 -3.40 6.56
C THR A 88 -1.34 -4.09 7.90
N VAL A 89 -0.08 -4.29 8.25
CA VAL A 89 0.30 -4.91 9.52
C VAL A 89 -0.18 -4.07 10.69
N GLY A 90 -0.77 -4.74 11.70
CA GLY A 90 -1.31 -4.09 12.90
C GLY A 90 -2.66 -3.38 12.71
N LEU A 91 -3.29 -3.50 11.54
CA LEU A 91 -4.60 -2.92 11.26
C LEU A 91 -5.73 -3.93 11.50
N ASP A 92 -6.89 -3.40 11.87
CA ASP A 92 -8.13 -4.16 11.90
C ASP A 92 -8.55 -4.63 10.49
N ILE A 93 -9.42 -5.64 10.43
CA ILE A 93 -9.85 -6.28 9.18
C ILE A 93 -10.48 -5.28 8.21
N GLY A 94 -11.32 -4.36 8.72
CA GLY A 94 -12.00 -3.36 7.89
C GLY A 94 -11.01 -2.39 7.25
N SER A 95 -10.10 -1.83 8.04
CA SER A 95 -9.03 -0.93 7.56
C SER A 95 -8.13 -1.63 6.52
N ARG A 96 -7.76 -2.90 6.75
CA ARG A 96 -6.99 -3.70 5.81
C ARG A 96 -7.70 -3.85 4.47
N GLN A 97 -8.97 -4.26 4.49
CA GLN A 97 -9.76 -4.44 3.27
C GLN A 97 -9.94 -3.14 2.48
N MET A 98 -10.13 -2.02 3.16
CA MET A 98 -10.21 -0.71 2.50
C MET A 98 -8.91 -0.36 1.77
N ILE A 99 -7.76 -0.57 2.40
CA ILE A 99 -6.45 -0.31 1.78
C ILE A 99 -6.22 -1.23 0.56
N LEU A 100 -6.46 -2.54 0.71
CA LEU A 100 -6.35 -3.49 -0.40
C LEU A 100 -7.24 -3.09 -1.59
N LYS A 101 -8.51 -2.78 -1.33
CA LYS A 101 -9.45 -2.34 -2.37
C LYS A 101 -8.99 -1.05 -3.05
N HIS A 102 -8.53 -0.08 -2.27
CA HIS A 102 -8.05 1.20 -2.79
C HIS A 102 -6.86 1.01 -3.72
N VAL A 103 -5.78 0.35 -3.25
CA VAL A 103 -4.56 0.12 -4.05
C VAL A 103 -4.86 -0.70 -5.30
N LYS A 104 -5.66 -1.77 -5.20
CA LYS A 104 -6.08 -2.57 -6.37
C LYS A 104 -6.87 -1.75 -7.39
N SER A 105 -7.68 -0.79 -6.94
CA SER A 105 -8.41 0.11 -7.84
C SER A 105 -7.47 1.04 -8.64
N LEU A 106 -6.36 1.46 -8.03
CA LEU A 106 -5.36 2.29 -8.70
C LEU A 106 -4.61 1.49 -9.79
N CYS A 107 -4.23 0.24 -9.50
CA CYS A 107 -3.57 -0.63 -10.48
C CYS A 107 -4.44 -0.89 -11.72
N LYS A 108 -5.75 -1.03 -11.54
CA LYS A 108 -6.68 -1.31 -12.67
C LYS A 108 -6.77 -0.18 -13.68
N LYS A 109 -6.44 1.05 -13.31
CA LYS A 109 -6.42 2.21 -14.22
C LYS A 109 -5.21 2.21 -15.16
N GLY A 110 -4.21 1.36 -14.91
CA GLY A 110 -3.07 1.13 -15.81
C GLY A 110 -1.89 2.09 -15.66
N ASP A 111 -2.03 3.16 -14.88
CA ASP A 111 -1.01 4.21 -14.77
C ASP A 111 -0.03 4.00 -13.61
N LEU A 112 -0.30 3.03 -12.73
CA LEU A 112 0.47 2.79 -11.52
C LEU A 112 0.85 1.31 -11.40
N ALA A 113 2.14 1.03 -11.33
CA ALA A 113 2.65 -0.26 -10.87
C ALA A 113 2.79 -0.26 -9.34
N VAL A 114 2.48 -1.38 -8.70
CA VAL A 114 2.62 -1.53 -7.24
C VAL A 114 3.50 -2.73 -6.93
N LEU A 115 4.52 -2.51 -6.11
CA LEU A 115 5.27 -3.57 -5.44
C LEU A 115 4.87 -3.57 -3.96
N TRP A 116 4.25 -4.66 -3.53
CA TRP A 116 3.71 -4.84 -2.19
C TRP A 116 4.46 -5.96 -1.47
N ALA A 117 5.28 -5.61 -0.48
CA ALA A 117 5.90 -6.58 0.40
C ALA A 117 4.95 -6.91 1.56
N THR A 118 4.70 -8.18 1.80
CA THR A 118 3.84 -8.65 2.92
C THR A 118 4.20 -10.07 3.34
N HIS A 119 4.01 -10.38 4.61
CA HIS A 119 3.99 -11.75 5.12
C HIS A 119 2.55 -12.28 5.30
N LEU A 120 1.54 -11.47 4.99
CA LEU A 120 0.13 -11.81 5.12
C LEU A 120 -0.40 -12.42 3.81
N ILE A 121 -0.33 -13.75 3.71
CA ILE A 121 -0.68 -14.47 2.48
C ILE A 121 -2.14 -14.21 2.03
N ASP A 122 -3.03 -13.85 2.96
CA ASP A 122 -4.43 -13.54 2.67
C ASP A 122 -4.63 -12.25 1.86
N GLU A 123 -3.59 -11.44 1.70
CA GLU A 123 -3.62 -10.24 0.87
C GLU A 123 -3.44 -10.52 -0.62
N ILE A 124 -2.95 -11.72 -0.94
CA ILE A 124 -2.57 -12.10 -2.29
C ILE A 124 -3.79 -12.62 -3.06
N ASP A 125 -4.11 -11.98 -4.19
CA ASP A 125 -5.17 -12.42 -5.09
C ASP A 125 -4.66 -13.34 -6.21
N LYS A 126 -5.58 -14.13 -6.77
CA LYS A 126 -5.29 -15.09 -7.84
C LYS A 126 -4.74 -14.46 -9.12
N GLY A 127 -5.08 -13.19 -9.37
CA GLY A 127 -4.67 -12.46 -10.58
C GLY A 127 -3.32 -11.74 -10.47
N GLU A 128 -2.62 -11.89 -9.35
CA GLU A 128 -1.38 -11.19 -9.07
C GLU A 128 -0.15 -12.00 -9.45
N LYS A 129 0.98 -11.31 -9.59
CA LYS A 129 2.32 -11.93 -9.67
C LYS A 129 2.98 -11.83 -8.31
N VAL A 130 3.66 -12.87 -7.91
CA VAL A 130 4.36 -12.93 -6.63
C VAL A 130 5.80 -13.36 -6.79
N VAL A 131 6.63 -12.92 -5.86
CA VAL A 131 7.98 -13.43 -5.62
C VAL A 131 7.99 -13.96 -4.19
N ILE A 132 8.20 -15.27 -4.04
CA ILE A 132 8.29 -15.92 -2.74
C ILE A 132 9.75 -15.94 -2.31
N ILE A 133 10.02 -15.27 -1.17
CA ILE A 133 11.36 -15.19 -0.58
C ILE A 133 11.36 -15.97 0.73
N HIS A 134 12.35 -16.84 0.91
CA HIS A 134 12.55 -17.57 2.16
C HIS A 134 14.04 -17.67 2.45
N LYS A 135 14.45 -17.35 3.68
CA LYS A 135 15.87 -17.35 4.13
C LYS A 135 16.83 -16.57 3.22
N GLY A 136 16.35 -15.44 2.67
CA GLY A 136 17.15 -14.58 1.79
C GLY A 136 17.22 -15.03 0.33
N GLU A 137 16.58 -16.14 -0.05
CA GLU A 137 16.59 -16.68 -1.41
C GLU A 137 15.19 -16.60 -2.05
N ILE A 138 15.16 -16.40 -3.37
CA ILE A 138 13.92 -16.50 -4.16
C ILE A 138 13.62 -17.98 -4.36
N VAL A 139 12.57 -18.47 -3.73
CA VAL A 139 12.12 -19.85 -3.82
C VAL A 139 11.27 -20.10 -5.07
N GLU A 140 10.42 -19.14 -5.41
CA GLU A 140 9.56 -19.21 -6.60
C GLU A 140 9.11 -17.79 -7.00
N SER A 141 8.80 -17.60 -8.29
CA SER A 141 8.24 -16.34 -8.79
C SER A 141 7.29 -16.57 -9.98
N GLY A 142 6.29 -15.73 -10.12
CA GLY A 142 5.36 -15.76 -11.24
C GLY A 142 3.91 -15.50 -10.87
N ASP A 143 3.01 -15.86 -11.78
CA ASP A 143 1.56 -15.72 -11.57
C ASP A 143 1.08 -16.68 -10.47
N VAL A 144 0.28 -16.20 -9.55
CA VAL A 144 -0.27 -16.99 -8.43
C VAL A 144 -0.92 -18.28 -8.92
N LEU A 145 -1.74 -18.23 -9.97
CA LEU A 145 -2.41 -19.41 -10.52
C LEU A 145 -1.43 -20.45 -11.08
N LYS A 146 -0.33 -20.00 -11.70
CA LYS A 146 0.70 -20.92 -12.22
C LYS A 146 1.45 -21.61 -11.09
N ILE A 147 1.79 -20.87 -10.02
CA ILE A 147 2.47 -21.42 -8.83
C ILE A 147 1.58 -22.46 -8.14
N VAL A 148 0.31 -22.14 -7.91
CA VAL A 148 -0.67 -23.05 -7.32
C VAL A 148 -0.79 -24.35 -8.13
N LYS A 149 -0.89 -24.24 -9.47
CA LYS A 149 -0.94 -25.41 -10.38
C LYS A 149 0.37 -26.22 -10.34
N LYS A 150 1.53 -25.56 -10.42
CA LYS A 150 2.87 -26.20 -10.40
C LYS A 150 3.09 -26.99 -9.11
N THR A 151 2.67 -26.44 -7.97
CA THR A 151 2.82 -27.07 -6.66
C THR A 151 1.75 -28.14 -6.39
N LYS A 152 0.75 -28.26 -7.26
CA LYS A 152 -0.43 -29.15 -7.10
C LYS A 152 -1.18 -28.86 -5.79
N GLN A 153 -1.33 -27.59 -5.42
CA GLN A 153 -2.03 -27.16 -4.21
C GLN A 153 -3.37 -26.50 -4.55
N LYS A 154 -4.21 -26.26 -3.52
CA LYS A 154 -5.55 -25.68 -3.67
C LYS A 154 -5.52 -24.15 -3.75
N ASN A 155 -4.56 -23.55 -3.10
CA ASN A 155 -4.44 -22.08 -2.97
C ASN A 155 -2.98 -21.67 -2.75
N ILE A 156 -2.73 -20.36 -2.75
CA ILE A 156 -1.38 -19.81 -2.61
C ILE A 156 -0.79 -20.05 -1.21
N ARG A 157 -1.61 -20.13 -0.16
CA ARG A 157 -1.15 -20.43 1.20
C ARG A 157 -0.56 -21.82 1.28
N ASP A 158 -1.27 -22.84 0.76
CA ASP A 158 -0.79 -24.21 0.75
C ASP A 158 0.44 -24.36 -0.16
N ALA A 159 0.47 -23.64 -1.29
CA ALA A 159 1.62 -23.60 -2.18
C ALA A 159 2.85 -23.01 -1.47
N PHE A 160 2.69 -21.90 -0.76
CA PHE A 160 3.75 -21.28 0.05
C PHE A 160 4.29 -22.25 1.11
N ASN A 161 3.40 -22.82 1.93
CA ASN A 161 3.80 -23.77 2.99
C ASN A 161 4.61 -24.93 2.43
N LYS A 162 4.18 -25.51 1.30
CA LYS A 162 4.93 -26.58 0.61
C LYS A 162 6.31 -26.14 0.13
N LEU A 163 6.41 -24.93 -0.45
CA LEU A 163 7.66 -24.41 -1.00
C LEU A 163 8.69 -24.08 0.08
N VAL A 164 8.24 -23.58 1.24
CA VAL A 164 9.13 -23.22 2.36
C VAL A 164 9.33 -24.35 3.38
N GLY A 165 8.72 -25.53 3.14
CA GLY A 165 8.91 -26.70 3.99
C GLY A 165 8.18 -26.65 5.33
N VAL A 166 7.18 -25.80 5.48
CA VAL A 166 6.32 -25.76 6.68
C VAL A 166 5.32 -26.91 6.59
N LYS A 167 5.43 -27.88 7.51
CA LYS A 167 4.39 -28.92 7.70
C LYS A 167 3.19 -28.27 8.38
N VAL A 168 2.03 -28.29 7.73
CA VAL A 168 0.72 -27.92 8.31
C VAL A 168 0.16 -29.11 9.07
#